data_25028a98465cb633c8eff21792023990
#
_entry.id   25028a98465cb633c8eff21792023990
#
_cell.length_a   1.000
_cell.length_b   1.000
_cell.length_c   1.000
_cell.angle_alpha   90.00
_cell.angle_beta   90.00
_cell.angle_gamma   90.00
#
_symmetry.space_group_name_H-M   'P 1'
#
loop_
_entity.id
_entity.type
_entity.pdbx_description
1 polymer ?
#
loop_
_entity_poly.entity_id
_entity_poly.type
_entity_poly.pdbx_seq_one_letter_code
_entity_poly.pdbx_strand_id
1 'polypeptide(L)'
;KIGDGGAIIEAASGGGVTRGRIEKMSKSKKNTIDPEPILNRYGADAVRWFMLSDSPPERDLEWSESGIEGAARFVQRVWRIALSPPSNQGEDPARLRKLHRAIHAVGEAIDGLQFNKSVAALYELTNAIEKAHPSAPRAQAVRTLRLLVPPGAPHLPGEARAQRGQSGLIACTPRPPPAPPPPVA
;
A
#
# COMPACT_ATOMS: atom_id res chain seq x y z
N LYS A 1 -11.94 19.85 -16.00
CA LYS A 1 -12.92 20.30 -14.95
C LYS A 1 -14.28 19.71 -15.28
N ILE A 2 -15.11 19.47 -14.29
CA ILE A 2 -16.51 19.08 -14.47
C ILE A 2 -17.30 20.39 -14.55
N GLY A 3 -18.02 20.62 -15.67
CA GLY A 3 -18.88 21.78 -15.86
C GLY A 3 -20.26 21.59 -15.26
N ASP A 4 -21.07 22.64 -15.27
CA ASP A 4 -22.47 22.59 -14.84
C ASP A 4 -23.23 21.51 -15.66
N GLY A 5 -23.95 20.64 -14.96
CA GLY A 5 -24.64 19.51 -15.60
C GLY A 5 -23.81 18.24 -15.80
N GLY A 6 -22.59 18.14 -15.22
CA GLY A 6 -21.74 16.93 -15.26
C GLY A 6 -20.97 16.75 -16.57
N ALA A 7 -20.98 17.72 -17.48
CA ALA A 7 -20.17 17.69 -18.69
C ALA A 7 -18.67 17.87 -18.36
N ILE A 8 -17.80 17.08 -18.99
CA ILE A 8 -16.37 17.23 -18.86
C ILE A 8 -15.91 18.33 -19.81
N ILE A 9 -15.22 19.35 -19.28
CA ILE A 9 -14.69 20.47 -20.05
C ILE A 9 -13.18 20.57 -19.89
N GLU A 10 -12.49 20.91 -20.97
CA GLU A 10 -11.06 21.19 -20.94
C GLU A 10 -10.79 22.45 -20.11
N ALA A 11 -9.80 22.39 -19.20
CA ALA A 11 -9.54 23.49 -18.28
C ALA A 11 -8.92 24.71 -18.99
N ALA A 12 -8.22 24.50 -20.10
CA ALA A 12 -7.51 25.54 -20.85
C ALA A 12 -8.39 26.26 -21.88
N SER A 13 -9.25 25.54 -22.60
CA SER A 13 -10.05 26.06 -23.71
C SER A 13 -11.55 26.24 -23.41
N GLY A 14 -12.04 25.61 -22.35
CA GLY A 14 -13.47 25.54 -22.02
C GLY A 14 -14.28 24.66 -22.98
N GLY A 15 -13.63 23.98 -23.92
CA GLY A 15 -14.26 23.08 -24.89
C GLY A 15 -14.79 21.81 -24.24
N GLY A 16 -15.90 21.28 -24.78
CA GLY A 16 -16.47 20.00 -24.35
C GLY A 16 -15.53 18.85 -24.66
N VAL A 17 -15.27 17.97 -23.69
CA VAL A 17 -14.45 16.76 -23.84
C VAL A 17 -15.34 15.55 -23.71
N THR A 18 -15.28 14.64 -24.68
CA THR A 18 -15.99 13.37 -24.61
C THR A 18 -15.09 12.32 -23.97
N ARG A 19 -15.61 11.66 -22.93
CA ARG A 19 -14.93 10.53 -22.30
C ARG A 19 -14.91 9.34 -23.28
N GLY A 20 -13.73 8.96 -23.74
CA GLY A 20 -13.55 7.77 -24.55
C GLY A 20 -13.63 6.47 -23.73
N ARG A 21 -13.49 5.35 -24.40
CA ARG A 21 -13.36 4.04 -23.75
C ARG A 21 -11.99 3.90 -23.06
N ILE A 22 -11.92 3.01 -22.08
CA ILE A 22 -10.66 2.64 -21.42
C ILE A 22 -9.74 2.00 -22.49
N GLU A 23 -8.52 2.49 -22.61
CA GLU A 23 -7.51 2.01 -23.54
C GLU A 23 -6.21 1.69 -22.82
N LYS A 24 -5.52 0.64 -23.30
CA LYS A 24 -4.18 0.29 -22.81
C LYS A 24 -3.20 1.42 -23.10
N MET A 25 -2.42 1.81 -22.10
CA MET A 25 -1.35 2.81 -22.26
C MET A 25 -0.27 2.31 -23.22
N SER A 26 0.16 3.16 -24.14
CA SER A 26 1.25 2.87 -25.06
C SER A 26 1.96 4.14 -25.50
N LYS A 27 3.27 4.06 -25.68
CA LYS A 27 4.08 5.20 -26.15
C LYS A 27 3.64 5.67 -27.55
N SER A 28 3.26 4.75 -28.43
CA SER A 28 2.79 5.06 -29.79
C SER A 28 1.48 5.84 -29.79
N LYS A 29 0.61 5.61 -28.80
CA LYS A 29 -0.65 6.35 -28.63
C LYS A 29 -0.48 7.65 -27.85
N LYS A 30 0.71 7.90 -27.28
CA LYS A 30 1.01 9.07 -26.45
C LYS A 30 0.03 9.24 -25.26
N ASN A 31 -0.50 8.14 -24.73
CA ASN A 31 -1.43 8.09 -23.60
C ASN A 31 -0.79 7.49 -22.34
N THR A 32 0.53 7.47 -22.27
CA THR A 32 1.28 7.00 -21.10
C THR A 32 1.38 8.10 -20.03
N ILE A 33 1.33 7.68 -18.78
CA ILE A 33 1.59 8.56 -17.64
C ILE A 33 3.06 8.43 -17.28
N ASP A 34 3.74 9.57 -17.12
CA ASP A 34 5.11 9.61 -16.65
C ASP A 34 5.13 9.27 -15.15
N PRO A 35 5.87 8.24 -14.73
CA PRO A 35 5.95 7.87 -13.33
C PRO A 35 6.74 8.87 -12.48
N GLU A 36 7.68 9.64 -13.04
CA GLU A 36 8.57 10.50 -12.28
C GLU A 36 7.84 11.59 -11.47
N PRO A 37 6.92 12.39 -12.04
CA PRO A 37 6.15 13.37 -11.28
C PRO A 37 5.31 12.72 -10.17
N ILE A 38 4.81 11.51 -10.42
CA ILE A 38 3.96 10.77 -9.47
C ILE A 38 4.81 10.27 -8.30
N LEU A 39 5.97 9.69 -8.58
CA LEU A 39 6.93 9.26 -7.56
C LEU A 39 7.40 10.43 -6.71
N ASN A 40 7.67 11.57 -7.31
CA ASN A 40 8.08 12.78 -6.61
C ASN A 40 6.97 13.36 -5.72
N ARG A 41 5.70 13.24 -6.13
CA ARG A 41 4.55 13.77 -5.39
C ARG A 41 4.07 12.83 -4.27
N TYR A 42 3.99 11.54 -4.52
CA TYR A 42 3.34 10.58 -3.63
C TYR A 42 4.31 9.58 -2.98
N GLY A 43 5.50 9.43 -3.52
CA GLY A 43 6.49 8.44 -3.10
C GLY A 43 6.26 7.05 -3.68
N ALA A 44 7.33 6.25 -3.72
CA ALA A 44 7.31 4.91 -4.30
C ALA A 44 6.36 3.95 -3.57
N ASP A 45 6.28 4.05 -2.25
CA ASP A 45 5.41 3.18 -1.43
C ASP A 45 3.92 3.40 -1.74
N ALA A 46 3.49 4.65 -1.97
CA ALA A 46 2.12 4.94 -2.34
C ALA A 46 1.77 4.40 -3.74
N VAL A 47 2.68 4.53 -4.70
CA VAL A 47 2.51 3.97 -6.05
C VAL A 47 2.41 2.45 -6.00
N ARG A 48 3.30 1.78 -5.29
CA ARG A 48 3.27 0.32 -5.11
C ARG A 48 1.97 -0.12 -4.45
N TRP A 49 1.57 0.59 -3.39
CA TRP A 49 0.33 0.29 -2.68
C TRP A 49 -0.89 0.40 -3.58
N PHE A 50 -0.98 1.45 -4.39
CA PHE A 50 -2.04 1.62 -5.38
C PHE A 50 -2.09 0.46 -6.37
N MET A 51 -0.93 0.09 -6.95
CA MET A 51 -0.84 -1.01 -7.92
C MET A 51 -1.30 -2.36 -7.36
N LEU A 52 -1.13 -2.59 -6.05
CA LEU A 52 -1.50 -3.84 -5.40
C LEU A 52 -2.94 -3.84 -4.84
N SER A 53 -3.55 -2.66 -4.68
CA SER A 53 -4.82 -2.52 -3.95
C SER A 53 -6.06 -2.69 -4.80
N ASP A 54 -6.00 -2.33 -6.07
CA ASP A 54 -7.20 -2.18 -6.90
C ASP A 54 -7.69 -3.52 -7.47
N SER A 55 -6.81 -4.24 -8.12
CA SER A 55 -7.19 -5.43 -8.88
C SER A 55 -6.24 -6.61 -8.63
N PRO A 56 -6.70 -7.85 -8.75
CA PRO A 56 -5.80 -9.00 -8.79
C PRO A 56 -4.90 -8.92 -10.03
N PRO A 57 -3.69 -9.54 -10.00
CA PRO A 57 -2.67 -9.37 -11.04
C PRO A 57 -3.10 -9.83 -12.45
N GLU A 58 -4.16 -10.62 -12.57
CA GLU A 58 -4.71 -11.08 -13.86
C GLU A 58 -5.59 -10.04 -14.56
N ARG A 59 -5.96 -8.96 -13.86
CA ARG A 59 -6.82 -7.91 -14.40
C ARG A 59 -6.05 -6.65 -14.73
N ASP A 60 -6.54 -5.93 -15.71
CA ASP A 60 -6.03 -4.60 -16.05
C ASP A 60 -6.30 -3.63 -14.89
N LEU A 61 -5.33 -2.77 -14.62
CA LEU A 61 -5.42 -1.69 -13.64
C LEU A 61 -5.79 -0.39 -14.35
N GLU A 62 -6.89 0.22 -13.95
CA GLU A 62 -7.25 1.56 -14.41
C GLU A 62 -6.51 2.62 -13.57
N TRP A 63 -5.74 3.48 -14.24
CA TRP A 63 -5.08 4.58 -13.56
C TRP A 63 -6.11 5.59 -13.04
N SER A 64 -6.00 5.94 -11.75
CA SER A 64 -6.87 6.89 -11.08
C SER A 64 -6.08 7.78 -10.13
N GLU A 65 -6.16 9.10 -10.31
CA GLU A 65 -5.53 10.04 -9.38
C GLU A 65 -6.14 9.95 -7.98
N SER A 66 -7.45 9.77 -7.88
CA SER A 66 -8.13 9.57 -6.59
C SER A 66 -7.67 8.28 -5.90
N GLY A 67 -7.37 7.24 -6.67
CA GLY A 67 -6.84 5.97 -6.17
C GLY A 67 -5.46 6.12 -5.57
N ILE A 68 -4.53 6.79 -6.26
CA ILE A 68 -3.17 7.01 -5.72
C ILE A 68 -3.17 7.97 -4.53
N GLU A 69 -4.04 8.98 -4.51
CA GLU A 69 -4.22 9.82 -3.34
C GLU A 69 -4.75 9.02 -2.13
N GLY A 70 -5.67 8.09 -2.38
CA GLY A 70 -6.16 7.15 -1.36
C GLY A 70 -5.03 6.29 -0.79
N ALA A 71 -4.20 5.74 -1.66
CA ALA A 71 -3.01 4.97 -1.29
C ALA A 71 -2.02 5.81 -0.47
N ALA A 72 -1.73 7.03 -0.90
CA ALA A 72 -0.84 7.94 -0.18
C ALA A 72 -1.38 8.28 1.23
N ARG A 73 -2.68 8.56 1.34
CA ARG A 73 -3.32 8.78 2.66
C ARG A 73 -3.20 7.55 3.56
N PHE A 74 -3.33 6.35 3.01
CA PHE A 74 -3.15 5.11 3.78
C PHE A 74 -1.71 4.95 4.27
N VAL A 75 -0.71 5.14 3.41
CA VAL A 75 0.71 5.10 3.78
C VAL A 75 1.00 6.08 4.92
N GLN A 76 0.48 7.32 4.84
CA GLN A 76 0.62 8.31 5.91
C GLN A 76 -0.09 7.90 7.22
N ARG A 77 -1.25 7.23 7.13
CA ARG A 77 -1.94 6.69 8.32
C ARG A 77 -1.09 5.61 9.01
N VAL A 78 -0.57 4.66 8.24
CA VAL A 78 0.31 3.61 8.77
C VAL A 78 1.56 4.21 9.39
N TRP A 79 2.14 5.24 8.77
CA TRP A 79 3.27 5.99 9.33
C TRP A 79 2.98 6.56 10.71
N ARG A 80 1.88 7.28 10.87
CA ARG A 80 1.46 7.84 12.17
C ARG A 80 1.25 6.77 13.23
N ILE A 81 0.63 5.66 12.84
CA ILE A 81 0.42 4.50 13.74
C ILE A 81 1.76 3.87 14.12
N ALA A 82 2.65 3.70 13.16
CA ALA A 82 3.98 3.11 13.39
C ALA A 82 4.83 3.93 14.36
N LEU A 83 4.66 5.24 14.39
CA LEU A 83 5.34 6.16 15.31
C LEU A 83 4.61 6.35 16.65
N SER A 84 3.39 5.83 16.81
CA SER A 84 2.65 5.98 18.06
C SER A 84 3.38 5.29 19.23
N PRO A 85 3.38 5.91 20.43
CA PRO A 85 4.06 5.33 21.59
C PRO A 85 3.48 3.97 21.94
N PRO A 86 4.32 2.98 22.30
CA PRO A 86 3.86 1.69 22.76
C PRO A 86 3.23 1.83 24.16
N SER A 87 2.24 0.97 24.45
CA SER A 87 1.74 0.74 25.79
C SER A 87 1.80 -0.75 26.09
N ASN A 88 2.18 -1.10 27.30
CA ASN A 88 2.25 -2.49 27.75
C ASN A 88 1.15 -2.82 28.78
N GLN A 89 0.15 -1.93 28.94
CA GLN A 89 -0.92 -2.09 29.91
C GLN A 89 -2.20 -2.61 29.23
N GLY A 90 -2.98 -3.35 30.01
CA GLY A 90 -4.31 -3.82 29.64
C GLY A 90 -4.32 -5.03 28.69
N GLU A 91 -5.41 -5.78 28.78
CA GLU A 91 -5.71 -6.92 27.91
C GLU A 91 -6.89 -6.61 27.00
N ASP A 92 -6.86 -7.12 25.77
CA ASP A 92 -7.96 -7.04 24.80
C ASP A 92 -7.98 -8.30 23.92
N PRO A 93 -8.61 -9.38 24.40
CA PRO A 93 -8.66 -10.65 23.67
C PRO A 93 -9.39 -10.53 22.31
N ALA A 94 -10.36 -9.62 22.20
CA ALA A 94 -11.08 -9.42 20.94
C ALA A 94 -10.15 -8.83 19.86
N ARG A 95 -9.24 -7.95 20.26
CA ARG A 95 -8.25 -7.37 19.38
C ARG A 95 -7.17 -8.35 18.97
N LEU A 96 -6.69 -9.19 19.91
CA LEU A 96 -5.77 -10.27 19.57
C LEU A 96 -6.38 -11.21 18.52
N ARG A 97 -7.65 -11.58 18.64
CA ARG A 97 -8.34 -12.36 17.61
C ARG A 97 -8.36 -11.66 16.23
N LYS A 98 -8.63 -10.35 16.19
CA LYS A 98 -8.58 -9.57 14.94
C LYS A 98 -7.18 -9.55 14.35
N LEU A 99 -6.17 -9.38 15.18
CA LEU A 99 -4.76 -9.41 14.76
C LEU A 99 -4.39 -10.75 14.13
N HIS A 100 -4.72 -11.86 14.79
CA HIS A 100 -4.41 -13.20 14.26
C HIS A 100 -5.18 -13.52 12.97
N ARG A 101 -6.43 -13.07 12.86
CA ARG A 101 -7.17 -13.16 11.59
C ARG A 101 -6.51 -12.37 10.47
N ALA A 102 -6.02 -11.16 10.75
CA ALA A 102 -5.33 -10.37 9.75
C ALA A 102 -4.00 -11.01 9.31
N ILE A 103 -3.23 -11.57 10.26
CA ILE A 103 -1.99 -12.31 9.94
C ILE A 103 -2.28 -13.46 8.99
N HIS A 104 -3.27 -14.29 9.31
CA HIS A 104 -3.67 -15.43 8.48
C HIS A 104 -4.16 -14.97 7.10
N ALA A 105 -5.10 -14.01 7.06
CA ALA A 105 -5.66 -13.51 5.81
C ALA A 105 -4.61 -12.89 4.88
N VAL A 106 -3.65 -12.16 5.42
CA VAL A 106 -2.54 -11.58 4.64
C VAL A 106 -1.62 -12.68 4.12
N GLY A 107 -1.28 -13.68 4.95
CA GLY A 107 -0.45 -14.81 4.53
C GLY A 107 -1.09 -15.58 3.36
N GLU A 108 -2.32 -16.06 3.52
CA GLU A 108 -3.08 -16.75 2.48
C GLU A 108 -3.21 -15.92 1.19
N ALA A 109 -3.46 -14.62 1.33
CA ALA A 109 -3.61 -13.74 0.17
C ALA A 109 -2.29 -13.54 -0.59
N ILE A 110 -1.15 -13.47 0.11
CA ILE A 110 0.18 -13.38 -0.51
C ILE A 110 0.54 -14.69 -1.21
N ASP A 111 0.35 -15.83 -0.55
CA ASP A 111 0.62 -17.16 -1.10
C ASP A 111 -0.23 -17.44 -2.34
N GLY A 112 -1.48 -16.95 -2.34
CA GLY A 112 -2.40 -17.04 -3.48
C GLY A 112 -2.24 -15.93 -4.52
N LEU A 113 -1.24 -15.04 -4.44
CA LEU A 113 -1.03 -13.86 -5.29
C LEU A 113 -2.23 -12.91 -5.33
N GLN A 114 -3.07 -12.91 -4.31
CA GLN A 114 -4.27 -12.07 -4.20
C GLN A 114 -3.96 -10.80 -3.37
N PHE A 115 -3.05 -9.97 -3.86
CA PHE A 115 -2.54 -8.81 -3.12
C PHE A 115 -3.64 -7.82 -2.72
N ASN A 116 -4.67 -7.63 -3.53
CA ASN A 116 -5.82 -6.80 -3.21
C ASN A 116 -6.55 -7.26 -1.95
N LYS A 117 -6.63 -8.59 -1.70
CA LYS A 117 -7.20 -9.13 -0.46
C LYS A 117 -6.29 -8.88 0.74
N SER A 118 -4.95 -8.99 0.57
CA SER A 118 -4.02 -8.66 1.64
C SER A 118 -4.12 -7.18 2.02
N VAL A 119 -4.23 -6.30 1.03
CA VAL A 119 -4.46 -4.87 1.25
C VAL A 119 -5.75 -4.61 2.01
N ALA A 120 -6.86 -5.25 1.65
CA ALA A 120 -8.14 -5.12 2.37
C ALA A 120 -8.01 -5.54 3.85
N ALA A 121 -7.35 -6.68 4.12
CA ALA A 121 -7.10 -7.13 5.49
C ALA A 121 -6.24 -6.14 6.29
N LEU A 122 -5.26 -5.49 5.64
CA LEU A 122 -4.42 -4.47 6.27
C LEU A 122 -5.19 -3.16 6.54
N TYR A 123 -6.14 -2.78 5.68
CA TYR A 123 -7.06 -1.67 5.96
C TYR A 123 -7.92 -1.96 7.20
N GLU A 124 -8.49 -3.16 7.30
CA GLU A 124 -9.30 -3.56 8.47
C GLU A 124 -8.48 -3.57 9.76
N LEU A 125 -7.26 -4.12 9.72
CA LEU A 125 -6.35 -4.10 10.87
C LEU A 125 -5.99 -2.68 11.29
N THR A 126 -5.67 -1.81 10.32
CA THR A 126 -5.34 -0.41 10.56
C THR A 126 -6.49 0.33 11.23
N ASN A 127 -7.72 0.15 10.72
CA ASN A 127 -8.92 0.72 11.31
C ASN A 127 -9.15 0.22 12.75
N ALA A 128 -8.88 -1.04 13.02
CA ALA A 128 -9.00 -1.61 14.38
C ALA A 128 -7.96 -1.04 15.34
N ILE A 129 -6.74 -0.78 14.87
CA ILE A 129 -5.66 -0.17 15.67
C ILE A 129 -5.98 1.29 16.00
N GLU A 130 -6.50 2.06 15.06
CA GLU A 130 -6.83 3.48 15.29
C GLU A 130 -7.95 3.68 16.31
N LYS A 131 -8.97 2.83 16.25
CA LYS A 131 -10.09 2.85 17.21
C LYS A 131 -9.72 2.33 18.61
N ALA A 132 -8.48 1.90 18.78
CA ALA A 132 -8.02 1.24 19.99
C ALA A 132 -7.44 2.21 21.01
N HIS A 133 -7.80 2.06 22.27
CA HIS A 133 -7.05 2.67 23.36
C HIS A 133 -5.62 2.12 23.43
N PRO A 134 -4.64 2.91 23.93
CA PRO A 134 -3.29 2.40 24.17
C PRO A 134 -3.33 1.16 25.06
N SER A 135 -2.79 0.04 24.58
CA SER A 135 -2.80 -1.25 25.31
C SER A 135 -1.69 -2.16 24.77
N ALA A 136 -1.33 -3.21 25.53
CA ALA A 136 -0.37 -4.20 25.07
C ALA A 136 -0.79 -4.90 23.77
N PRO A 137 -2.03 -5.34 23.56
CA PRO A 137 -2.50 -5.88 22.29
C PRO A 137 -2.44 -4.86 21.14
N ARG A 138 -2.71 -3.57 21.40
CA ARG A 138 -2.53 -2.52 20.39
C ARG A 138 -1.07 -2.37 20.00
N ALA A 139 -0.15 -2.37 20.95
CA ALA A 139 1.28 -2.28 20.67
C ALA A 139 1.77 -3.50 19.88
N GLN A 140 1.27 -4.70 20.17
CA GLN A 140 1.53 -5.90 19.36
C GLN A 140 0.99 -5.76 17.96
N ALA A 141 -0.25 -5.30 17.79
CA ALA A 141 -0.86 -5.08 16.49
C ALA A 141 -0.09 -4.07 15.64
N VAL A 142 0.42 -2.98 16.23
CA VAL A 142 1.29 -2.01 15.54
C VAL A 142 2.60 -2.65 15.09
N ARG A 143 3.23 -3.47 15.94
CA ARG A 143 4.45 -4.22 15.55
C ARG A 143 4.18 -5.16 14.38
N THR A 144 3.08 -5.91 14.44
CA THR A 144 2.69 -6.84 13.38
C THR A 144 2.33 -6.11 12.09
N LEU A 145 1.59 -5.00 12.15
CA LEU A 145 1.28 -4.19 10.97
C LEU A 145 2.58 -3.79 10.23
N ARG A 146 3.62 -3.37 10.96
CA ARG A 146 4.92 -3.01 10.42
C ARG A 146 5.66 -4.19 9.76
N LEU A 147 5.30 -5.43 10.09
CA LEU A 147 5.85 -6.64 9.45
C LEU A 147 5.04 -7.09 8.25
N LEU A 148 3.74 -6.79 8.21
CA LEU A 148 2.84 -7.21 7.14
C LEU A 148 2.78 -6.22 5.96
N VAL A 149 3.14 -4.94 6.19
CA VAL A 149 3.11 -3.88 5.16
C VAL A 149 4.25 -3.95 4.13
N PRO A 150 5.48 -4.43 4.45
CA PRO A 150 6.63 -4.38 3.54
C PRO A 150 6.42 -4.92 2.12
N PRO A 151 5.61 -5.96 1.85
CA PRO A 151 5.39 -6.40 0.48
C PRO A 151 4.81 -5.30 -0.43
N GLY A 152 3.95 -4.45 0.12
CA GLY A 152 3.33 -3.33 -0.60
C GLY A 152 4.06 -1.99 -0.45
N ALA A 153 4.59 -1.71 0.73
CA ALA A 153 5.25 -0.43 1.07
C ALA A 153 6.55 -0.69 1.86
N PRO A 154 7.64 -1.04 1.19
CA PRO A 154 8.87 -1.51 1.84
C PRO A 154 9.66 -0.44 2.58
N HIS A 155 9.60 0.83 2.16
CA HIS A 155 10.38 1.91 2.77
C HIS A 155 9.79 2.36 4.11
N LEU A 156 8.46 2.41 4.20
CA LEU A 156 7.74 2.90 5.36
C LEU A 156 8.14 2.22 6.69
N PRO A 157 8.16 0.89 6.81
CA PRO A 157 8.54 0.25 8.06
C PRO A 157 10.02 0.43 8.42
N GLY A 158 10.90 0.48 7.43
CA GLY A 158 12.33 0.74 7.63
C GLY A 158 12.59 2.12 8.22
N GLU A 159 12.02 3.16 7.63
CA GLU A 159 12.14 4.54 8.09
C GLU A 159 11.50 4.75 9.46
N ALA A 160 10.31 4.15 9.71
CA ALA A 160 9.66 4.23 11.00
C ALA A 160 10.49 3.58 12.13
N ARG A 161 11.27 2.53 11.82
CA ARG A 161 12.21 1.92 12.77
C ARG A 161 13.41 2.82 13.02
N ALA A 162 13.99 3.40 11.97
CA ALA A 162 15.12 4.30 12.07
C ALA A 162 14.80 5.51 12.97
N GLN A 163 13.63 6.12 12.81
CA GLN A 163 13.19 7.22 13.65
C GLN A 163 12.99 6.84 15.13
N ARG A 164 12.77 5.56 15.44
CA ARG A 164 12.69 5.05 16.81
C ARG A 164 14.02 4.61 17.40
N GLY A 165 15.13 4.81 16.70
CA GLY A 165 16.45 4.33 17.12
C GLY A 165 16.55 2.80 17.18
N GLN A 166 15.66 2.07 16.52
CA GLN A 166 15.68 0.62 16.47
C GLN A 166 16.57 0.18 15.29
N SER A 167 17.83 -0.13 15.59
CA SER A 167 18.73 -0.76 14.63
C SER A 167 18.27 -2.20 14.33
N GLY A 168 18.20 -2.55 13.08
CA GLY A 168 17.85 -3.88 12.60
C GLY A 168 16.98 -3.80 11.34
N LEU A 169 17.47 -4.36 10.25
CA LEU A 169 16.77 -4.52 9.00
C LEU A 169 15.48 -5.31 9.23
N ILE A 170 14.31 -4.72 8.86
CA ILE A 170 13.30 -5.56 8.23
C ILE A 170 13.96 -5.88 6.91
N ALA A 171 14.54 -7.08 6.83
CA ALA A 171 15.34 -7.45 5.68
C ALA A 171 14.45 -7.54 4.44
N CYS A 172 14.35 -6.45 3.68
CA CYS A 172 14.49 -6.58 2.26
C CYS A 172 15.99 -6.80 1.99
N THR A 173 16.54 -7.88 2.47
CA THR A 173 17.77 -8.40 1.87
C THR A 173 17.37 -8.75 0.46
N PRO A 174 18.01 -8.13 -0.56
CA PRO A 174 17.87 -8.63 -1.92
C PRO A 174 18.14 -10.14 -1.84
N ARG A 175 17.22 -10.95 -2.35
CA ARG A 175 17.49 -12.39 -2.49
C ARG A 175 18.85 -12.49 -3.16
N PRO A 176 19.82 -13.21 -2.61
CA PRO A 176 21.11 -13.39 -3.27
C PRO A 176 20.82 -13.90 -4.70
N PRO A 177 21.58 -13.45 -5.70
CA PRO A 177 21.40 -13.92 -7.05
C PRO A 177 21.39 -15.45 -7.05
N PRO A 178 20.58 -16.10 -7.89
CA PRO A 178 20.57 -17.54 -8.00
C PRO A 178 22.01 -18.01 -8.27
N ALA A 179 22.41 -19.08 -7.59
CA ALA A 179 23.72 -19.69 -7.81
C ALA A 179 23.92 -19.95 -9.31
N PRO A 180 25.10 -19.71 -9.87
CA PRO A 180 25.36 -20.01 -11.27
C PRO A 180 25.08 -21.50 -11.52
N PRO A 181 24.53 -21.85 -12.69
CA PRO A 181 24.30 -23.25 -13.04
C PRO A 181 25.62 -24.03 -12.93
N PRO A 182 25.58 -25.30 -12.51
CA PRO A 182 26.78 -26.15 -12.47
C PRO A 182 27.40 -26.20 -13.86
N PRO A 183 28.72 -26.28 -13.94
CA PRO A 183 29.40 -26.41 -15.23
C PRO A 183 28.87 -27.66 -15.96
N VAL A 184 28.50 -27.46 -17.21
CA VAL A 184 28.08 -28.57 -18.09
C VAL A 184 29.29 -29.45 -18.30
N ALA A 185 29.20 -30.73 -17.89
CA ALA A 185 30.22 -31.74 -18.08
C ALA A 185 30.29 -32.17 -19.56
#